data_798701f6666a1821d2554d80a333918e
#
_entry.id   798701f6666a1821d2554d80a333918e
#
_cell.length_a   1.000
_cell.length_b   1.000
_cell.length_c   1.000
_cell.angle_alpha   90.00
_cell.angle_beta   90.00
_cell.angle_gamma   90.00
#
_symmetry.space_group_name_H-M   'P 1'
#
loop_
_entity.id
_entity.type
_entity.pdbx_description
1 polymer ?
#
loop_
_entity_poly.entity_id
_entity_poly.type
_entity_poly.pdbx_seq_one_letter_code
_entity_poly.pdbx_strand_id
1 'polypeptide(L)'
;MISVVIPAYNEEERITSTVLALTQPSSEVGEVIVVDDCSRDDTLRKAQTAGATVIPMPRRAGKGAALMQGTLKSQGDIVVFLDADIGETAREIARLIEPIATCEADMTVARFPQLPNVRPRGLGIVKSTAYWGVRRLCKSELTSILSGQRAARRPIFLRLMPFAPGFGVEVGLTIDALRQGLRILEVDCEMAHRVTGWNLAGFSHRAHQFYWVAKAVAERCVN
;
A
#
# COMPACT_ATOMS: atom_id res chain seq x y z
N MET A 1 -18.40 7.90 1.40
CA MET A 1 -18.15 6.49 1.80
C MET A 1 -16.66 6.17 1.60
N ILE A 2 -16.07 5.32 2.46
CA ILE A 2 -14.65 4.94 2.41
C ILE A 2 -14.54 3.47 2.00
N SER A 3 -13.69 3.17 1.01
CA SER A 3 -13.34 1.80 0.60
C SER A 3 -11.90 1.51 1.02
N VAL A 4 -11.67 0.40 1.73
CA VAL A 4 -10.32 -0.08 2.02
C VAL A 4 -9.98 -1.24 1.09
N VAL A 5 -8.88 -1.13 0.36
CA VAL A 5 -8.38 -2.16 -0.58
C VAL A 5 -7.12 -2.80 -0.01
N ILE A 6 -7.16 -4.10 0.21
CA ILE A 6 -6.11 -4.91 0.82
C ILE A 6 -5.64 -5.97 -0.18
N PRO A 7 -4.45 -5.84 -0.78
CA PRO A 7 -3.86 -6.91 -1.57
C PRO A 7 -3.32 -7.98 -0.61
N ALA A 8 -3.66 -9.25 -0.82
CA ALA A 8 -3.26 -10.35 0.04
C ALA A 8 -2.65 -11.51 -0.76
N TYR A 9 -1.58 -12.12 -0.23
CA TYR A 9 -0.99 -13.35 -0.72
C TYR A 9 -0.33 -14.12 0.41
N ASN A 10 -0.94 -15.23 0.84
CA ASN A 10 -0.50 -16.07 1.95
C ASN A 10 -0.35 -15.27 3.26
N GLU A 11 -1.44 -14.63 3.69
CA GLU A 11 -1.53 -13.80 4.90
C GLU A 11 -2.56 -14.34 5.91
N GLU A 12 -2.79 -15.65 5.92
CA GLU A 12 -3.78 -16.30 6.80
C GLU A 12 -3.60 -16.02 8.29
N GLU A 13 -2.36 -15.72 8.73
CA GLU A 13 -2.06 -15.44 10.13
C GLU A 13 -2.61 -14.09 10.61
N ARG A 14 -2.72 -13.09 9.70
CA ARG A 14 -2.98 -11.70 10.07
C ARG A 14 -4.19 -11.06 9.42
N ILE A 15 -4.62 -11.57 8.26
CA ILE A 15 -5.72 -10.96 7.50
C ILE A 15 -6.99 -10.80 8.33
N THR A 16 -7.30 -11.77 9.21
CA THR A 16 -8.48 -11.71 10.07
C THR A 16 -8.45 -10.49 11.00
N SER A 17 -7.36 -10.28 11.73
CA SER A 17 -7.24 -9.14 12.65
C SER A 17 -7.25 -7.80 11.91
N THR A 18 -6.63 -7.73 10.72
CA THR A 18 -6.65 -6.54 9.87
C THR A 18 -8.07 -6.19 9.42
N VAL A 19 -8.83 -7.17 8.91
CA VAL A 19 -10.21 -6.95 8.45
C VAL A 19 -11.13 -6.60 9.63
N LEU A 20 -11.06 -7.34 10.74
CA LEU A 20 -11.89 -7.06 11.92
C LEU A 20 -11.65 -5.67 12.51
N ALA A 21 -10.42 -5.15 12.45
CA ALA A 21 -10.13 -3.79 12.91
C ALA A 21 -10.85 -2.72 12.08
N LEU A 22 -11.18 -3.01 10.82
CA LEU A 22 -11.83 -2.09 9.87
C LEU A 22 -13.36 -2.25 9.83
N THR A 23 -13.88 -3.42 10.19
CA THR A 23 -15.32 -3.75 10.13
C THR A 23 -16.06 -3.50 11.45
N GLN A 24 -15.42 -2.84 12.43
CA GLN A 24 -16.06 -2.49 13.70
C GLN A 24 -17.26 -1.54 13.47
N PRO A 25 -18.33 -1.64 14.26
CA PRO A 25 -19.51 -0.77 14.12
C PRO A 25 -19.23 0.75 14.23
N SER A 26 -18.13 1.10 14.92
CA SER A 26 -17.67 2.49 15.05
C SER A 26 -16.76 2.96 13.91
N SER A 27 -16.50 2.10 12.92
CA SER A 27 -15.64 2.43 11.78
C SER A 27 -16.42 3.24 10.74
N GLU A 28 -15.79 4.28 10.20
CA GLU A 28 -16.30 5.03 9.05
C GLU A 28 -16.11 4.31 7.71
N VAL A 29 -15.54 3.10 7.74
CA VAL A 29 -15.29 2.26 6.56
C VAL A 29 -16.61 1.70 6.04
N GLY A 30 -16.97 2.04 4.81
CA GLY A 30 -18.17 1.53 4.16
C GLY A 30 -17.99 0.15 3.53
N GLU A 31 -16.76 -0.18 3.10
CA GLU A 31 -16.44 -1.50 2.55
C GLU A 31 -14.96 -1.85 2.73
N VAL A 32 -14.68 -3.12 2.95
CA VAL A 32 -13.34 -3.70 2.96
C VAL A 32 -13.24 -4.71 1.80
N ILE A 33 -12.35 -4.45 0.85
CA ILE A 33 -12.12 -5.29 -0.32
C ILE A 33 -10.75 -5.94 -0.18
N VAL A 34 -10.72 -7.25 0.00
CA VAL A 34 -9.49 -8.03 -0.03
C VAL A 34 -9.31 -8.63 -1.41
N VAL A 35 -8.20 -8.31 -2.08
CA VAL A 35 -7.87 -8.90 -3.38
C VAL A 35 -6.84 -10.00 -3.16
N ASP A 36 -7.29 -11.25 -3.28
CA ASP A 36 -6.46 -12.43 -3.08
C ASP A 36 -5.65 -12.76 -4.35
N ASP A 37 -4.34 -12.58 -4.31
CA ASP A 37 -3.42 -12.79 -5.45
C ASP A 37 -2.98 -14.26 -5.55
N CYS A 38 -3.94 -15.19 -5.60
CA CYS A 38 -3.76 -16.65 -5.66
C CYS A 38 -3.06 -17.22 -4.41
N SER A 39 -3.54 -16.95 -3.22
CA SER A 39 -3.08 -17.57 -1.98
C SER A 39 -3.25 -19.10 -2.02
N ARG A 40 -2.35 -19.80 -1.33
CA ARG A 40 -2.35 -21.26 -1.20
C ARG A 40 -2.72 -21.74 0.21
N ASP A 41 -2.92 -20.79 1.10
CA ASP A 41 -3.33 -20.96 2.49
C ASP A 41 -4.79 -20.52 2.69
N ASP A 42 -5.23 -20.38 3.93
CA ASP A 42 -6.60 -20.01 4.29
C ASP A 42 -6.91 -18.50 4.19
N THR A 43 -6.05 -17.69 3.57
CA THR A 43 -6.19 -16.22 3.47
C THR A 43 -7.59 -15.82 2.98
N LEU A 44 -8.03 -16.36 1.85
CA LEU A 44 -9.31 -16.03 1.23
C LEU A 44 -10.48 -16.30 2.18
N ARG A 45 -10.56 -17.52 2.72
CA ARG A 45 -11.64 -17.94 3.61
C ARG A 45 -11.68 -17.09 4.89
N LYS A 46 -10.50 -16.82 5.48
CA LYS A 46 -10.40 -16.01 6.71
C LYS A 46 -10.80 -14.56 6.46
N ALA A 47 -10.45 -13.96 5.32
CA ALA A 47 -10.88 -12.62 4.95
C ALA A 47 -12.40 -12.53 4.80
N GLN A 48 -13.02 -13.49 4.11
CA GLN A 48 -14.48 -13.57 3.96
C GLN A 48 -15.18 -13.71 5.31
N THR A 49 -14.70 -14.61 6.16
CA THR A 49 -15.28 -14.84 7.49
C THR A 49 -15.18 -13.59 8.39
N ALA A 50 -14.13 -12.79 8.21
CA ALA A 50 -13.95 -11.53 8.93
C ALA A 50 -14.84 -10.37 8.40
N GLY A 51 -15.59 -10.58 7.31
CA GLY A 51 -16.54 -9.62 6.77
C GLY A 51 -16.05 -8.81 5.57
N ALA A 52 -14.92 -9.18 4.96
CA ALA A 52 -14.45 -8.53 3.74
C ALA A 52 -15.15 -9.07 2.48
N THR A 53 -15.33 -8.19 1.48
CA THR A 53 -15.59 -8.62 0.11
C THR A 53 -14.29 -9.12 -0.49
N VAL A 54 -14.22 -10.40 -0.88
CA VAL A 54 -12.98 -10.98 -1.43
C VAL A 54 -13.08 -11.12 -2.95
N ILE A 55 -12.03 -10.65 -3.64
CA ILE A 55 -11.86 -10.79 -5.09
C ILE A 55 -10.69 -11.74 -5.34
N PRO A 56 -10.93 -12.99 -5.74
CA PRO A 56 -9.87 -13.91 -6.11
C PRO A 56 -9.30 -13.56 -7.48
N MET A 57 -7.98 -13.45 -7.58
CA MET A 57 -7.31 -13.28 -8.88
C MET A 57 -7.16 -14.63 -9.59
N PRO A 58 -7.36 -14.70 -10.92
CA PRO A 58 -7.28 -15.96 -11.67
C PRO A 58 -5.84 -16.50 -11.76
N ARG A 59 -4.86 -15.65 -11.54
CA ARG A 59 -3.42 -15.98 -11.50
C ARG A 59 -2.69 -14.95 -10.67
N ARG A 60 -1.56 -15.32 -10.13
CA ARG A 60 -0.69 -14.40 -9.41
C ARG A 60 -0.21 -13.28 -10.33
N ALA A 61 -0.53 -12.04 -10.00
CA ALA A 61 -0.22 -10.86 -10.81
C ALA A 61 0.54 -9.77 -10.04
N GLY A 62 0.69 -9.93 -8.72
CA GLY A 62 1.42 -9.03 -7.83
C GLY A 62 0.61 -7.86 -7.30
N LYS A 63 1.18 -7.19 -6.30
CA LYS A 63 0.53 -6.15 -5.49
C LYS A 63 -0.12 -5.05 -6.33
N GLY A 64 0.60 -4.51 -7.32
CA GLY A 64 0.05 -3.43 -8.16
C GLY A 64 -1.21 -3.84 -8.91
N ALA A 65 -1.25 -5.06 -9.47
CA ALA A 65 -2.44 -5.58 -10.16
C ALA A 65 -3.60 -5.82 -9.20
N ALA A 66 -3.33 -6.34 -8.00
CA ALA A 66 -4.34 -6.54 -6.97
C ALA A 66 -4.95 -5.20 -6.52
N LEU A 67 -4.13 -4.19 -6.23
CA LEU A 67 -4.60 -2.84 -5.89
C LEU A 67 -5.45 -2.22 -7.02
N MET A 68 -5.04 -2.41 -8.27
CA MET A 68 -5.80 -1.94 -9.43
C MET A 68 -7.19 -2.60 -9.48
N GLN A 69 -7.28 -3.92 -9.32
CA GLN A 69 -8.56 -4.63 -9.31
C GLN A 69 -9.46 -4.18 -8.16
N GLY A 70 -8.92 -4.03 -6.96
CA GLY A 70 -9.67 -3.51 -5.81
C GLY A 70 -10.18 -2.09 -6.04
N THR A 71 -9.36 -1.20 -6.60
CA THR A 71 -9.76 0.18 -6.93
C THR A 71 -10.88 0.22 -7.98
N LEU A 72 -10.82 -0.62 -9.01
CA LEU A 72 -11.88 -0.69 -10.03
C LEU A 72 -13.21 -1.15 -9.43
N LYS A 73 -13.18 -2.03 -8.44
CA LYS A 73 -14.37 -2.58 -7.77
C LYS A 73 -14.88 -1.73 -6.62
N SER A 74 -14.04 -0.83 -6.07
CA SER A 74 -14.44 0.04 -4.97
C SER A 74 -15.56 1.01 -5.36
N GLN A 75 -16.40 1.36 -4.40
CA GLN A 75 -17.56 2.27 -4.58
C GLN A 75 -17.40 3.56 -3.76
N GLY A 76 -16.48 3.60 -2.82
CA GLY A 76 -16.22 4.75 -1.95
C GLY A 76 -15.64 5.95 -2.68
N ASP A 77 -15.90 7.15 -2.16
CA ASP A 77 -15.34 8.41 -2.65
C ASP A 77 -13.86 8.51 -2.34
N ILE A 78 -13.46 7.94 -1.18
CA ILE A 78 -12.06 7.82 -0.74
C ILE A 78 -11.70 6.34 -0.75
N VAL A 79 -10.55 6.03 -1.35
CA VAL A 79 -9.97 4.69 -1.35
C VAL A 79 -8.71 4.72 -0.50
N VAL A 80 -8.58 3.73 0.39
CA VAL A 80 -7.41 3.51 1.23
C VAL A 80 -6.75 2.21 0.82
N PHE A 81 -5.47 2.24 0.48
CA PHE A 81 -4.64 1.05 0.33
C PHE A 81 -4.04 0.67 1.68
N LEU A 82 -4.09 -0.59 2.03
CA LEU A 82 -3.60 -1.10 3.29
C LEU A 82 -2.97 -2.48 3.08
N ASP A 83 -1.83 -2.75 3.72
CA ASP A 83 -1.21 -4.07 3.69
C ASP A 83 -1.99 -5.07 4.56
N ALA A 84 -1.98 -6.35 4.19
CA ALA A 84 -2.76 -7.40 4.85
C ALA A 84 -2.25 -7.74 6.27
N ASP A 85 -1.01 -7.39 6.59
CA ASP A 85 -0.32 -7.77 7.83
C ASP A 85 -0.32 -6.68 8.92
N ILE A 86 -1.10 -5.62 8.76
CA ILE A 86 -1.18 -4.48 9.69
C ILE A 86 -1.88 -4.83 11.02
N GLY A 87 -2.80 -5.80 11.01
CA GLY A 87 -3.51 -6.25 12.21
C GLY A 87 -4.40 -5.15 12.81
N GLU A 88 -4.49 -5.12 14.13
CA GLU A 88 -5.36 -4.17 14.86
C GLU A 88 -5.01 -2.69 14.62
N THR A 89 -3.76 -2.40 14.25
CA THR A 89 -3.33 -1.03 13.96
C THR A 89 -3.92 -0.46 12.66
N ALA A 90 -4.66 -1.27 11.90
CA ALA A 90 -5.44 -0.81 10.75
C ALA A 90 -6.43 0.31 11.09
N ARG A 91 -6.81 0.48 12.34
CA ARG A 91 -7.66 1.60 12.83
C ARG A 91 -7.03 2.98 12.61
N GLU A 92 -5.71 3.06 12.51
CA GLU A 92 -4.98 4.32 12.26
C GLU A 92 -5.25 4.92 10.86
N ILE A 93 -6.00 4.22 9.99
CA ILE A 93 -6.38 4.77 8.67
C ILE A 93 -7.14 6.09 8.76
N ALA A 94 -7.83 6.38 9.86
CA ALA A 94 -8.51 7.65 10.08
C ALA A 94 -7.57 8.84 9.85
N ARG A 95 -6.31 8.74 10.30
CA ARG A 95 -5.28 9.76 10.09
C ARG A 95 -4.94 9.99 8.61
N LEU A 96 -4.97 8.93 7.80
CA LEU A 96 -4.74 9.04 6.36
C LEU A 96 -5.94 9.66 5.62
N ILE A 97 -7.14 9.44 6.14
CA ILE A 97 -8.39 9.87 5.52
C ILE A 97 -8.66 11.36 5.77
N GLU A 98 -8.38 11.84 6.97
CA GLU A 98 -8.70 13.21 7.39
C GLU A 98 -8.16 14.30 6.43
N PRO A 99 -6.88 14.31 6.01
CA PRO A 99 -6.38 15.33 5.08
C PRO A 99 -6.98 15.25 3.68
N ILE A 100 -7.49 14.07 3.28
CA ILE A 100 -8.19 13.89 2.00
C ILE A 100 -9.62 14.44 2.11
N ALA A 101 -10.29 14.17 3.23
CA ALA A 101 -11.66 14.63 3.49
C ALA A 101 -11.72 16.16 3.56
N THR A 102 -10.73 16.79 4.23
CA THR A 102 -10.60 18.26 4.38
C THR A 102 -10.00 18.96 3.17
N CYS A 103 -9.64 18.22 2.10
CA CYS A 103 -8.99 18.75 0.90
C CYS A 103 -7.61 19.40 1.16
N GLU A 104 -6.95 19.08 2.24
CA GLU A 104 -5.59 19.50 2.54
C GLU A 104 -4.57 18.81 1.62
N ALA A 105 -4.81 17.53 1.30
CA ALA A 105 -3.99 16.74 0.40
C ALA A 105 -4.83 16.05 -0.67
N ASP A 106 -4.19 15.72 -1.79
CA ASP A 106 -4.77 14.92 -2.86
C ASP A 106 -4.47 13.42 -2.65
N MET A 107 -3.33 13.11 -2.03
CA MET A 107 -2.92 11.77 -1.60
C MET A 107 -2.21 11.85 -0.27
N THR A 108 -2.49 10.91 0.62
CA THR A 108 -1.73 10.72 1.87
C THR A 108 -0.92 9.43 1.82
N VAL A 109 0.21 9.43 2.52
CA VAL A 109 1.11 8.28 2.64
C VAL A 109 1.48 8.13 4.12
N ALA A 110 1.31 6.93 4.69
CA ALA A 110 1.69 6.70 6.06
C ALA A 110 3.20 6.78 6.25
N ARG A 111 3.63 7.56 7.21
CA ARG A 111 4.99 7.59 7.74
C ARG A 111 4.99 6.85 9.07
N PHE A 112 5.86 5.84 9.18
CA PHE A 112 6.01 5.10 10.42
C PHE A 112 7.09 5.73 11.28
N PRO A 113 6.80 6.09 12.54
CA PRO A 113 7.81 6.60 13.47
C PRO A 113 8.97 5.59 13.58
N GLN A 114 10.18 6.07 13.44
CA GLN A 114 11.34 5.22 13.68
C GLN A 114 11.44 4.96 15.19
N LEU A 115 11.23 3.72 15.60
CA LEU A 115 11.44 3.32 16.99
C LEU A 115 12.90 3.58 17.37
N PRO A 116 13.17 4.36 18.44
CA PRO A 116 14.53 4.55 18.93
C PRO A 116 15.15 3.18 19.23
N ASN A 117 16.38 2.94 18.79
CA ASN A 117 17.15 1.71 18.94
C ASN A 117 16.81 0.54 17.98
N VAL A 118 15.95 0.70 16.98
CA VAL A 118 15.80 -0.27 15.91
C VAL A 118 16.68 0.14 14.74
N ARG A 119 17.83 -0.53 14.57
CA ARG A 119 18.68 -0.32 13.38
C ARG A 119 17.93 -0.72 12.13
N PRO A 120 17.97 0.09 11.03
CA PRO A 120 17.38 -0.29 9.76
C PRO A 120 17.91 -1.66 9.32
N ARG A 121 17.05 -2.67 9.30
CA ARG A 121 17.42 -4.02 8.88
C ARG A 121 17.35 -4.09 7.35
N GLY A 122 18.50 -4.13 6.68
CA GLY A 122 18.63 -4.28 5.23
C GLY A 122 19.72 -3.38 4.65
N LEU A 123 20.15 -3.66 3.42
CA LEU A 123 21.21 -2.92 2.74
C LEU A 123 20.82 -1.49 2.33
N GLY A 124 19.60 -1.05 2.60
CA GLY A 124 19.12 0.29 2.26
C GLY A 124 18.97 0.58 0.74
N ILE A 125 19.47 -0.33 -0.12
CA ILE A 125 19.57 -0.12 -1.58
C ILE A 125 18.21 0.13 -2.20
N VAL A 126 17.18 -0.65 -1.82
CA VAL A 126 15.80 -0.48 -2.32
C VAL A 126 15.29 0.92 -2.00
N LYS A 127 15.48 1.33 -0.73
CA LYS A 127 15.08 2.64 -0.24
C LYS A 127 15.84 3.76 -0.96
N SER A 128 17.17 3.63 -1.06
CA SER A 128 18.02 4.62 -1.76
C SER A 128 17.65 4.78 -3.23
N THR A 129 17.34 3.67 -3.93
CA THR A 129 16.91 3.71 -5.34
C THR A 129 15.57 4.43 -5.49
N ALA A 130 14.58 4.15 -4.61
CA ALA A 130 13.30 4.83 -4.62
C ALA A 130 13.46 6.34 -4.37
N TYR A 131 14.24 6.72 -3.34
CA TYR A 131 14.53 8.12 -3.05
C TYR A 131 15.24 8.84 -4.19
N TRP A 132 16.28 8.22 -4.74
CA TRP A 132 17.00 8.79 -5.88
C TRP A 132 16.05 9.02 -7.06
N GLY A 133 15.19 8.04 -7.37
CA GLY A 133 14.22 8.13 -8.44
C GLY A 133 13.24 9.31 -8.25
N VAL A 134 12.60 9.38 -7.08
CA VAL A 134 11.62 10.45 -6.79
C VAL A 134 12.29 11.83 -6.74
N ARG A 135 13.45 11.95 -6.08
CA ARG A 135 14.19 13.21 -6.01
C ARG A 135 14.67 13.67 -7.39
N ARG A 136 15.17 12.75 -8.22
CA ARG A 136 15.68 13.06 -9.57
C ARG A 136 14.56 13.43 -10.54
N LEU A 137 13.43 12.75 -10.48
CA LEU A 137 12.33 12.90 -11.44
C LEU A 137 11.33 14.00 -11.04
N CYS A 138 11.12 14.18 -9.74
CA CYS A 138 10.05 15.04 -9.22
C CYS A 138 10.55 16.17 -8.31
N LYS A 139 11.85 16.23 -8.01
CA LYS A 139 12.46 17.19 -7.06
C LYS A 139 11.78 17.21 -5.68
N SER A 140 11.25 16.07 -5.25
CA SER A 140 10.53 15.91 -3.98
C SER A 140 11.43 15.27 -2.92
N GLU A 141 11.20 15.65 -1.66
CA GLU A 141 11.95 15.18 -0.48
C GLU A 141 11.11 14.23 0.41
N LEU A 142 10.06 13.62 -0.15
CA LEU A 142 9.24 12.64 0.57
C LEU A 142 10.11 11.51 1.14
N THR A 143 9.80 11.09 2.37
CA THR A 143 10.59 10.12 3.15
C THR A 143 9.96 8.74 3.25
N SER A 144 8.66 8.59 2.97
CA SER A 144 7.89 7.34 3.11
C SER A 144 7.44 6.75 1.77
N ILE A 145 8.27 6.92 0.72
CA ILE A 145 7.96 6.57 -0.66
C ILE A 145 7.53 5.10 -0.83
N LEU A 146 8.09 4.20 -0.03
CA LEU A 146 7.83 2.75 -0.09
C LEU A 146 6.71 2.29 0.85
N SER A 147 5.99 3.22 1.51
CA SER A 147 4.83 2.86 2.31
C SER A 147 3.68 2.42 1.42
N GLY A 148 3.12 1.25 1.73
CA GLY A 148 1.94 0.72 1.05
C GLY A 148 0.63 1.34 1.52
N GLN A 149 0.63 1.97 2.70
CA GLN A 149 -0.54 2.57 3.31
C GLN A 149 -0.75 3.97 2.77
N ARG A 150 -1.79 4.14 1.95
CA ARG A 150 -2.08 5.38 1.22
C ARG A 150 -3.57 5.62 1.14
N ALA A 151 -3.97 6.89 1.12
CA ALA A 151 -5.34 7.25 0.81
C ALA A 151 -5.38 8.35 -0.26
N ALA A 152 -6.42 8.32 -1.08
CA ALA A 152 -6.75 9.38 -2.04
C ALA A 152 -8.23 9.28 -2.41
N ARG A 153 -8.79 10.33 -3.03
CA ARG A 153 -10.08 10.21 -3.67
C ARG A 153 -10.04 9.21 -4.82
N ARG A 154 -11.05 8.37 -4.94
CA ARG A 154 -11.13 7.30 -5.95
C ARG A 154 -10.78 7.76 -7.38
N PRO A 155 -11.26 8.90 -7.89
CA PRO A 155 -10.91 9.38 -9.23
C PRO A 155 -9.41 9.61 -9.43
N ILE A 156 -8.67 9.94 -8.36
CA ILE A 156 -7.21 10.12 -8.41
C ILE A 156 -6.53 8.78 -8.71
N PHE A 157 -6.85 7.72 -7.95
CA PHE A 157 -6.28 6.40 -8.23
C PHE A 157 -6.66 5.87 -9.62
N LEU A 158 -7.90 6.09 -10.06
CA LEU A 158 -8.32 5.70 -11.42
C LEU A 158 -7.49 6.43 -12.49
N ARG A 159 -7.19 7.71 -12.30
CA ARG A 159 -6.37 8.51 -13.23
C ARG A 159 -4.89 8.08 -13.24
N LEU A 160 -4.39 7.54 -12.13
CA LEU A 160 -3.01 7.05 -12.00
C LEU A 160 -2.82 5.63 -12.55
N MET A 161 -3.87 4.99 -13.06
CA MET A 161 -3.74 3.66 -13.68
C MET A 161 -3.12 3.76 -15.09
N PRO A 162 -2.42 2.72 -15.56
CA PRO A 162 -2.15 1.45 -14.87
C PRO A 162 -1.05 1.59 -13.81
N PHE A 163 -1.23 0.90 -12.66
CA PHE A 163 -0.22 0.91 -11.61
C PHE A 163 1.01 0.12 -11.99
N ALA A 164 2.17 0.55 -11.50
CA ALA A 164 3.40 -0.21 -11.68
C ALA A 164 3.27 -1.62 -11.08
N PRO A 165 3.82 -2.65 -11.75
CA PRO A 165 3.67 -4.03 -11.29
C PRO A 165 4.49 -4.33 -10.02
N GLY A 166 4.07 -5.35 -9.28
CA GLY A 166 4.75 -5.86 -8.10
C GLY A 166 4.97 -4.80 -7.02
N PHE A 167 6.16 -4.78 -6.45
CA PHE A 167 6.62 -3.82 -5.43
C PHE A 167 7.08 -2.47 -6.03
N GLY A 168 6.91 -2.26 -7.31
CA GLY A 168 7.13 -0.95 -7.94
C GLY A 168 5.95 -0.02 -7.77
N VAL A 169 4.81 -0.51 -7.29
CA VAL A 169 3.57 0.25 -7.20
C VAL A 169 3.69 1.49 -6.32
N GLU A 170 4.35 1.39 -5.18
CA GLU A 170 4.50 2.50 -4.23
C GLU A 170 5.31 3.66 -4.83
N VAL A 171 6.48 3.35 -5.39
CA VAL A 171 7.33 4.37 -6.01
C VAL A 171 6.69 4.89 -7.30
N GLY A 172 6.03 4.02 -8.07
CA GLY A 172 5.31 4.39 -9.27
C GLY A 172 4.20 5.39 -8.99
N LEU A 173 3.31 5.08 -8.05
CA LEU A 173 2.23 5.97 -7.63
C LEU A 173 2.75 7.34 -7.15
N THR A 174 3.87 7.35 -6.41
CA THR A 174 4.48 8.59 -5.94
C THR A 174 4.96 9.46 -7.10
N ILE A 175 5.70 8.88 -8.06
CA ILE A 175 6.21 9.62 -9.21
C ILE A 175 5.05 10.12 -10.09
N ASP A 176 4.08 9.25 -10.38
CA ASP A 176 2.96 9.58 -11.27
C ASP A 176 2.06 10.65 -10.66
N ALA A 177 1.82 10.60 -9.35
CA ALA A 177 1.06 11.62 -8.63
C ALA A 177 1.77 12.98 -8.62
N LEU A 178 3.07 13.02 -8.29
CA LEU A 178 3.86 14.25 -8.29
C LEU A 178 3.97 14.87 -9.67
N ARG A 179 4.14 14.07 -10.73
CA ARG A 179 4.16 14.56 -12.11
C ARG A 179 2.84 15.16 -12.57
N GLN A 180 1.74 14.71 -12.00
CA GLN A 180 0.41 15.29 -12.23
C GLN A 180 0.11 16.50 -11.33
N GLY A 181 1.09 16.98 -10.57
CA GLY A 181 0.95 18.14 -9.68
C GLY A 181 0.10 17.86 -8.43
N LEU A 182 -0.11 16.59 -8.05
CA LEU A 182 -0.88 16.22 -6.87
C LEU A 182 -0.09 16.52 -5.59
N ARG A 183 -0.79 17.04 -4.58
CA ARG A 183 -0.24 17.30 -3.25
C ARG A 183 -0.21 16.00 -2.46
N ILE A 184 1.00 15.51 -2.18
CA ILE A 184 1.21 14.31 -1.34
C ILE A 184 1.60 14.77 0.06
N LEU A 185 0.87 14.30 1.06
CA LEU A 185 1.16 14.53 2.48
C LEU A 185 1.60 13.23 3.16
N GLU A 186 2.74 13.27 3.85
CA GLU A 186 3.16 12.18 4.73
C GLU A 186 2.52 12.36 6.11
N VAL A 187 1.81 11.34 6.57
CA VAL A 187 1.06 11.35 7.84
C VAL A 187 1.66 10.35 8.81
N ASP A 188 1.98 10.78 10.02
CA ASP A 188 2.49 9.90 11.06
C ASP A 188 1.40 8.93 11.53
N CYS A 189 1.64 7.63 11.33
CA CYS A 189 0.74 6.56 11.71
C CYS A 189 1.47 5.54 12.59
N GLU A 190 0.86 5.15 13.70
CA GLU A 190 1.39 4.12 14.60
C GLU A 190 0.97 2.72 14.14
N MET A 191 1.20 2.42 12.86
CA MET A 191 0.88 1.12 12.28
C MET A 191 2.05 0.15 12.42
N ALA A 192 1.75 -1.09 12.84
CA ALA A 192 2.71 -2.17 12.91
C ALA A 192 2.66 -2.99 11.62
N HIS A 193 3.81 -3.36 11.07
CA HIS A 193 3.92 -4.29 9.97
C HIS A 193 4.98 -5.35 10.26
N ARG A 194 4.91 -6.48 9.55
CA ARG A 194 5.84 -7.59 9.72
C ARG A 194 7.26 -7.18 9.37
N VAL A 195 8.19 -7.33 10.32
CA VAL A 195 9.61 -7.14 10.06
C VAL A 195 10.17 -8.42 9.42
N THR A 196 10.54 -8.36 8.15
CA THR A 196 11.17 -9.48 7.43
C THR A 196 12.54 -9.84 8.04
N GLY A 197 12.74 -11.11 8.39
CA GLY A 197 13.97 -11.62 8.98
C GLY A 197 15.18 -11.64 8.03
N TRP A 198 16.37 -11.91 8.60
CA TRP A 198 17.62 -12.13 7.87
C TRP A 198 17.80 -13.63 7.55
N ASN A 199 17.04 -14.14 6.60
CA ASN A 199 17.19 -15.49 6.07
C ASN A 199 17.24 -15.44 4.54
N LEU A 200 17.56 -16.58 3.89
CA LEU A 200 17.64 -16.68 2.42
C LEU A 200 16.36 -16.23 1.72
N ALA A 201 15.20 -16.54 2.31
CA ALA A 201 13.90 -16.10 1.81
C ALA A 201 13.76 -14.56 1.86
N GLY A 202 14.22 -13.93 2.94
CA GLY A 202 14.24 -12.47 3.06
C GLY A 202 15.21 -11.79 2.11
N PHE A 203 16.31 -12.46 1.73
CA PHE A 203 17.24 -11.92 0.73
C PHE A 203 16.63 -11.97 -0.69
N SER A 204 16.04 -13.11 -1.06
CA SER A 204 15.31 -13.25 -2.33
C SER A 204 14.16 -12.25 -2.45
N HIS A 205 13.40 -12.06 -1.37
CA HIS A 205 12.32 -11.08 -1.33
C HIS A 205 12.84 -9.64 -1.56
N ARG A 206 13.94 -9.24 -0.93
CA ARG A 206 14.56 -7.91 -1.13
C ARG A 206 15.12 -7.70 -2.52
N ALA A 207 15.73 -8.74 -3.13
CA ALA A 207 16.18 -8.68 -4.51
C ALA A 207 15.01 -8.47 -5.48
N HIS A 208 13.89 -9.16 -5.22
CA HIS A 208 12.66 -9.01 -5.99
C HIS A 208 12.04 -7.61 -5.81
N GLN A 209 12.02 -7.07 -4.60
CA GLN A 209 11.59 -5.69 -4.35
C GLN A 209 12.48 -4.69 -5.10
N PHE A 210 13.82 -4.86 -5.03
CA PHE A 210 14.75 -3.99 -5.74
C PHE A 210 14.50 -3.97 -7.25
N TYR A 211 14.33 -5.16 -7.85
CA TYR A 211 14.03 -5.27 -9.28
C TYR A 211 12.80 -4.45 -9.68
N TRP A 212 11.69 -4.61 -8.95
CA TRP A 212 10.45 -3.89 -9.28
C TRP A 212 10.55 -2.39 -9.05
N VAL A 213 11.20 -1.96 -7.98
CA VAL A 213 11.42 -0.53 -7.69
C VAL A 213 12.32 0.09 -8.77
N ALA A 214 13.45 -0.54 -9.09
CA ALA A 214 14.35 -0.06 -10.14
C ALA A 214 13.67 0.01 -11.51
N LYS A 215 12.89 -1.02 -11.87
CA LYS A 215 12.09 -1.06 -13.10
C LYS A 215 11.07 0.08 -13.14
N ALA A 216 10.30 0.28 -12.07
CA ALA A 216 9.30 1.35 -12.02
C ALA A 216 9.91 2.75 -12.16
N VAL A 217 11.10 2.98 -11.58
CA VAL A 217 11.85 4.23 -11.75
C VAL A 217 12.37 4.37 -13.18
N ALA A 218 12.97 3.30 -13.74
CA ALA A 218 13.55 3.33 -15.09
C ALA A 218 12.47 3.62 -16.16
N GLU A 219 11.31 2.97 -16.09
CA GLU A 219 10.18 3.20 -17.00
C GLU A 219 9.71 4.66 -16.97
N ARG A 220 9.83 5.31 -15.81
CA ARG A 220 9.47 6.72 -15.63
C ARG A 220 10.60 7.71 -15.92
N CYS A 221 11.83 7.24 -16.15
CA CYS A 221 12.91 8.09 -16.66
C CYS A 221 12.78 8.36 -18.17
N VAL A 222 12.13 7.48 -18.91
CA VAL A 222 12.03 7.53 -20.38
C VAL A 222 10.77 8.27 -20.83
N ASN A 223 9.76 8.37 -19.98
CA ASN A 223 8.50 9.09 -20.22
C ASN A 223 8.50 10.42 -19.43
#